data_1a46ad184a8a7f18d52549989e837877
#
_entry.id   1a46ad184a8a7f18d52549989e837877
#
_cell.length_a   1.000
_cell.length_b   1.000
_cell.length_c   1.000
_cell.angle_alpha   90.00
_cell.angle_beta   90.00
_cell.angle_gamma   90.00
#
_symmetry.space_group_name_H-M   'P 1'
#
loop_
_entity.id
_entity.type
_entity.pdbx_description
1 polymer ?
#
loop_
_entity_poly.entity_id
_entity_poly.type
_entity_poly.pdbx_seq_one_letter_code
_entity_poly.pdbx_strand_id
1 'polypeptide(L)'
;FRISADTAFKSVMAGCAAQRPESTGTWIGRGMHRAYTGLHHAGYAHSVEAWEGDLLVGGLYGVAIGRVFFGESMFALAPDASKIAFAHLAVQLREWNYALIDCQQDTAHMQRFGSRRIARGEFRDILAINTVLPGVPTPWHIQRGADDEAWAIR
;
A
#
# COMPACT_ATOMS: atom_id res chain seq x y z
N PHE A 1 -2.26 2.87 16.85
CA PHE A 1 -3.15 2.22 15.86
C PHE A 1 -2.89 0.73 15.82
N ARG A 2 -3.96 -0.07 15.70
CA ARG A 2 -3.86 -1.47 15.29
C ARG A 2 -3.74 -1.52 13.76
N ILE A 3 -2.81 -2.32 13.26
CA ILE A 3 -2.59 -2.48 11.81
C ILE A 3 -3.03 -3.87 11.37
N SER A 4 -3.70 -3.94 10.23
CA SER A 4 -4.10 -5.19 9.57
C SER A 4 -3.80 -5.12 8.08
N ALA A 5 -3.91 -6.25 7.40
CA ALA A 5 -3.87 -6.30 5.95
C ALA A 5 -5.03 -7.14 5.42
N ASP A 6 -5.57 -6.78 4.27
CA ASP A 6 -6.61 -7.49 3.53
C ASP A 6 -7.93 -7.72 4.30
N THR A 7 -8.17 -6.99 5.40
CA THR A 7 -9.37 -7.17 6.22
C THR A 7 -10.52 -6.25 5.83
N ALA A 8 -10.23 -5.10 5.20
CA ALA A 8 -11.23 -4.09 4.86
C ALA A 8 -10.95 -3.39 3.51
N PHE A 9 -10.53 -4.14 2.50
CA PHE A 9 -10.11 -3.62 1.20
C PHE A 9 -11.09 -2.61 0.59
N LYS A 10 -12.38 -2.96 0.55
CA LYS A 10 -13.42 -2.07 0.00
C LYS A 10 -13.57 -0.78 0.79
N SER A 11 -13.45 -0.84 2.12
CA SER A 11 -13.52 0.34 2.99
C SER A 11 -12.30 1.24 2.81
N VAL A 12 -11.09 0.67 2.62
CA VAL A 12 -9.90 1.43 2.28
C VAL A 12 -10.07 2.15 0.95
N MET A 13 -10.55 1.48 -0.09
CA MET A 13 -10.83 2.11 -1.38
C MET A 13 -11.85 3.25 -1.26
N ALA A 14 -12.92 3.06 -0.48
CA ALA A 14 -13.92 4.09 -0.23
C ALA A 14 -13.32 5.29 0.50
N GLY A 15 -12.47 5.08 1.52
CA GLY A 15 -11.73 6.13 2.21
C GLY A 15 -10.83 6.92 1.27
N CYS A 16 -10.08 6.24 0.39
CA CYS A 16 -9.24 6.89 -0.63
C CYS A 16 -10.07 7.72 -1.63
N ALA A 17 -11.24 7.25 -2.03
CA ALA A 17 -12.12 7.98 -2.93
C ALA A 17 -12.71 9.24 -2.28
N ALA A 18 -13.05 9.17 -1.00
CA ALA A 18 -13.68 10.27 -0.25
C ALA A 18 -12.72 11.43 0.08
N GLN A 19 -11.42 11.20 0.14
CA GLN A 19 -10.45 12.25 0.49
C GLN A 19 -10.14 13.23 -0.66
N ARG A 20 -10.67 13.03 -1.85
CA ARG A 20 -10.46 13.94 -2.98
C ARG A 20 -11.57 15.00 -3.02
N PRO A 21 -11.23 16.30 -3.18
CA PRO A 21 -12.23 17.35 -3.30
C PRO A 21 -13.24 17.06 -4.43
N GLU A 22 -14.51 17.29 -4.19
CA GLU A 22 -15.58 17.10 -5.19
C GLU A 22 -15.33 17.89 -6.48
N SER A 23 -14.64 19.04 -6.38
CA SER A 23 -14.33 19.91 -7.51
C SER A 23 -13.35 19.30 -8.53
N THR A 24 -12.53 18.32 -8.13
CA THR A 24 -11.57 17.66 -9.02
C THR A 24 -12.01 16.26 -9.44
N GLY A 25 -13.09 15.74 -8.83
CA GLY A 25 -13.56 14.37 -9.00
C GLY A 25 -12.56 13.32 -8.48
N THR A 26 -13.05 12.12 -8.23
CA THR A 26 -12.19 10.98 -7.94
C THR A 26 -12.05 10.10 -9.17
N TRP A 27 -10.81 9.67 -9.49
CA TRP A 27 -10.60 8.64 -10.52
C TRP A 27 -11.07 7.25 -10.04
N ILE A 28 -11.29 7.09 -8.71
CA ILE A 28 -11.79 5.84 -8.11
C ILE A 28 -13.31 5.80 -8.23
N GLY A 29 -13.81 5.74 -9.47
CA GLY A 29 -15.21 5.59 -9.78
C GLY A 29 -15.68 4.13 -9.62
N ARG A 30 -16.99 3.89 -9.87
CA ARG A 30 -17.61 2.55 -9.73
C ARG A 30 -16.90 1.46 -10.54
N GLY A 31 -16.41 1.79 -11.74
CA GLY A 31 -15.67 0.85 -12.59
C GLY A 31 -14.33 0.43 -11.97
N MET A 32 -13.56 1.41 -11.49
CA MET A 32 -12.29 1.18 -10.81
C MET A 32 -12.50 0.38 -9.52
N HIS A 33 -13.52 0.73 -8.74
CA HIS A 33 -13.84 0.00 -7.50
C HIS A 33 -14.13 -1.49 -7.78
N ARG A 34 -14.87 -1.80 -8.84
CA ARG A 34 -15.13 -3.19 -9.25
C ARG A 34 -13.86 -3.88 -9.73
N ALA A 35 -13.05 -3.20 -10.55
CA ALA A 35 -11.82 -3.77 -11.11
C ALA A 35 -10.82 -4.14 -10.00
N TYR A 36 -10.53 -3.21 -9.08
CA TYR A 36 -9.60 -3.49 -7.98
C TYR A 36 -10.16 -4.50 -6.96
N THR A 37 -11.48 -4.51 -6.74
CA THR A 37 -12.10 -5.57 -5.93
C THR A 37 -11.94 -6.95 -6.59
N GLY A 38 -12.04 -7.01 -7.92
CA GLY A 38 -11.75 -8.23 -8.68
C GLY A 38 -10.29 -8.67 -8.55
N LEU A 39 -9.35 -7.73 -8.65
CA LEU A 39 -7.92 -8.00 -8.43
C LEU A 39 -7.64 -8.46 -7.00
N HIS A 40 -8.33 -7.90 -6.01
CA HIS A 40 -8.21 -8.33 -4.62
C HIS A 40 -8.67 -9.78 -4.43
N HIS A 41 -9.84 -10.14 -4.97
CA HIS A 41 -10.32 -11.52 -4.92
C HIS A 41 -9.42 -12.50 -5.68
N ALA A 42 -8.74 -12.02 -6.72
CA ALA A 42 -7.75 -12.80 -7.48
C ALA A 42 -6.36 -12.85 -6.82
N GLY A 43 -6.16 -12.15 -5.67
CA GLY A 43 -4.92 -12.15 -4.92
C GLY A 43 -3.83 -11.25 -5.46
N TYR A 44 -4.18 -10.24 -6.25
CA TYR A 44 -3.24 -9.26 -6.79
C TYR A 44 -3.31 -7.89 -6.11
N ALA A 45 -4.49 -7.46 -5.65
CA ALA A 45 -4.61 -6.20 -4.95
C ALA A 45 -4.74 -6.42 -3.45
N HIS A 46 -4.04 -5.59 -2.67
CA HIS A 46 -3.92 -5.70 -1.23
C HIS A 46 -4.15 -4.36 -0.56
N SER A 47 -4.69 -4.40 0.66
CA SER A 47 -4.84 -3.22 1.50
C SER A 47 -4.09 -3.37 2.82
N VAL A 48 -3.73 -2.23 3.39
CA VAL A 48 -3.25 -2.13 4.77
C VAL A 48 -4.10 -1.10 5.48
N GLU A 49 -4.62 -1.48 6.63
CA GLU A 49 -5.56 -0.71 7.42
C GLU A 49 -4.93 -0.21 8.72
N ALA A 50 -5.23 1.03 9.10
CA ALA A 50 -4.93 1.59 10.41
C ALA A 50 -6.24 1.83 11.18
N TRP A 51 -6.34 1.26 12.37
CA TRP A 51 -7.53 1.25 13.21
C TRP A 51 -7.29 1.96 14.54
N GLU A 52 -8.27 2.73 14.97
CA GLU A 52 -8.37 3.27 16.32
C GLU A 52 -9.60 2.63 16.98
N GLY A 53 -9.37 1.68 17.87
CA GLY A 53 -10.44 0.76 18.29
C GLY A 53 -10.99 -0.01 17.10
N ASP A 54 -12.28 0.09 16.83
CA ASP A 54 -12.96 -0.53 15.70
C ASP A 54 -13.17 0.43 14.51
N LEU A 55 -12.66 1.66 14.61
CA LEU A 55 -12.79 2.64 13.55
C LEU A 55 -11.60 2.55 12.58
N LEU A 56 -11.88 2.42 11.29
CA LEU A 56 -10.89 2.52 10.22
C LEU A 56 -10.54 4.01 10.03
N VAL A 57 -9.36 4.42 10.51
CA VAL A 57 -8.93 5.82 10.51
C VAL A 57 -7.86 6.14 9.48
N GLY A 58 -7.38 5.16 8.76
CA GLY A 58 -6.42 5.34 7.67
C GLY A 58 -6.10 4.03 6.99
N GLY A 59 -5.38 4.12 5.89
CA GLY A 59 -4.93 2.95 5.15
C GLY A 59 -4.47 3.29 3.75
N LEU A 60 -4.06 2.25 3.04
CA LEU A 60 -3.63 2.34 1.65
C LEU A 60 -3.99 1.04 0.93
N TYR A 61 -4.02 1.10 -0.39
CA TYR A 61 -4.08 -0.11 -1.21
C TYR A 61 -3.13 -0.01 -2.40
N GLY A 62 -2.83 -1.16 -2.97
CA GLY A 62 -1.99 -1.29 -4.15
C GLY A 62 -2.08 -2.66 -4.78
N VAL A 63 -1.29 -2.87 -5.83
CA VAL A 63 -1.22 -4.11 -6.59
C VAL A 63 0.15 -4.74 -6.41
N ALA A 64 0.19 -6.04 -6.14
CA ALA A 64 1.40 -6.83 -6.05
C ALA A 64 1.52 -7.74 -7.27
N ILE A 65 2.63 -7.65 -8.00
CA ILE A 65 2.95 -8.52 -9.12
C ILE A 65 4.34 -9.10 -8.87
N GLY A 66 4.39 -10.40 -8.62
CA GLY A 66 5.64 -11.05 -8.22
C GLY A 66 6.20 -10.45 -6.94
N ARG A 67 7.36 -9.80 -7.03
CA ARG A 67 8.05 -9.12 -5.91
C ARG A 67 8.11 -7.60 -6.11
N VAL A 68 7.13 -7.03 -6.76
CA VAL A 68 6.96 -5.57 -6.93
C VAL A 68 5.59 -5.18 -6.42
N PHE A 69 5.53 -4.13 -5.60
CA PHE A 69 4.29 -3.55 -5.11
C PHE A 69 4.08 -2.17 -5.75
N PHE A 70 2.92 -1.96 -6.33
CA PHE A 70 2.49 -0.70 -6.94
C PHE A 70 1.49 -0.02 -6.01
N GLY A 71 1.90 1.07 -5.37
CA GLY A 71 1.02 1.85 -4.49
C GLY A 71 0.02 2.66 -5.31
N GLU A 72 -1.27 2.52 -5.03
CA GLU A 72 -2.33 3.17 -5.81
C GLU A 72 -2.87 4.42 -5.12
N SER A 73 -3.26 4.29 -3.86
CA SER A 73 -3.79 5.41 -3.09
C SER A 73 -3.73 5.14 -1.59
N MET A 74 -3.75 6.22 -0.81
CA MET A 74 -3.84 6.17 0.65
C MET A 74 -4.77 7.25 1.17
N PHE A 75 -5.29 7.06 2.38
CA PHE A 75 -6.11 8.03 3.08
C PHE A 75 -5.81 8.06 4.58
N ALA A 76 -6.12 9.18 5.24
CA ALA A 76 -5.99 9.33 6.68
C ALA A 76 -7.10 10.22 7.23
N LEU A 77 -7.86 9.72 8.19
CA LEU A 77 -8.85 10.47 8.98
C LEU A 77 -8.27 10.90 10.33
N ALA A 78 -7.24 10.19 10.81
CA ALA A 78 -6.47 10.57 11.99
C ALA A 78 -5.03 10.95 11.59
N PRO A 79 -4.36 11.86 12.31
CA PRO A 79 -2.97 12.23 12.06
C PRO A 79 -2.06 10.99 11.96
N ASP A 80 -1.23 10.95 10.93
CA ASP A 80 -0.23 9.92 10.67
C ASP A 80 -0.76 8.49 10.39
N ALA A 81 -2.07 8.24 10.41
CA ALA A 81 -2.64 6.91 10.24
C ALA A 81 -2.19 6.22 8.93
N SER A 82 -2.22 6.93 7.80
CA SER A 82 -1.73 6.37 6.52
C SER A 82 -0.21 6.18 6.49
N LYS A 83 0.54 7.04 7.18
CA LYS A 83 2.00 6.92 7.25
C LYS A 83 2.41 5.69 8.05
N ILE A 84 1.74 5.44 9.17
CA ILE A 84 1.99 4.25 10.00
C ILE A 84 1.63 2.99 9.23
N ALA A 85 0.47 2.96 8.55
CA ALA A 85 0.09 1.86 7.67
C ALA A 85 1.14 1.59 6.58
N PHE A 86 1.64 2.65 5.92
CA PHE A 86 2.68 2.52 4.89
C PHE A 86 4.01 2.03 5.47
N ALA A 87 4.41 2.52 6.64
CA ALA A 87 5.65 2.08 7.28
C ALA A 87 5.60 0.57 7.61
N HIS A 88 4.48 0.08 8.17
CA HIS A 88 4.28 -1.35 8.41
C HIS A 88 4.33 -2.16 7.11
N LEU A 89 3.67 -1.69 6.06
CA LEU A 89 3.74 -2.33 4.75
C LEU A 89 5.18 -2.41 4.24
N ALA A 90 5.93 -1.30 4.29
CA ALA A 90 7.30 -1.26 3.77
C ALA A 90 8.23 -2.24 4.50
N VAL A 91 8.11 -2.34 5.83
CA VAL A 91 8.86 -3.31 6.63
C VAL A 91 8.47 -4.75 6.23
N GLN A 92 7.17 -5.02 6.14
CA GLN A 92 6.68 -6.36 5.80
C GLN A 92 7.07 -6.78 4.39
N LEU A 93 6.99 -5.88 3.40
CA LEU A 93 7.42 -6.16 2.03
C LEU A 93 8.93 -6.45 1.96
N ARG A 94 9.74 -5.73 2.73
CA ARG A 94 11.18 -6.01 2.84
C ARG A 94 11.44 -7.42 3.38
N GLU A 95 10.73 -7.84 4.42
CA GLU A 95 10.84 -9.20 4.98
C GLU A 95 10.40 -10.28 3.99
N TRP A 96 9.43 -9.97 3.15
CA TRP A 96 8.99 -10.85 2.08
C TRP A 96 9.86 -10.78 0.82
N ASN A 97 11.00 -10.06 0.88
CA ASN A 97 11.95 -9.88 -0.23
C ASN A 97 11.32 -9.24 -1.47
N TYR A 98 10.44 -8.25 -1.28
CA TYR A 98 10.01 -7.40 -2.38
C TYR A 98 11.17 -6.49 -2.81
N ALA A 99 11.36 -6.38 -4.12
CA ALA A 99 12.45 -5.60 -4.70
C ALA A 99 12.14 -4.11 -4.80
N LEU A 100 10.87 -3.74 -4.89
CA LEU A 100 10.44 -2.37 -5.15
C LEU A 100 9.05 -2.10 -4.61
N ILE A 101 8.87 -0.89 -4.07
CA ILE A 101 7.57 -0.22 -3.90
C ILE A 101 7.55 0.95 -4.88
N ASP A 102 6.71 0.87 -5.91
CA ASP A 102 6.49 1.97 -6.85
C ASP A 102 5.46 2.94 -6.25
N CYS A 103 5.93 4.12 -5.86
CA CYS A 103 5.09 5.21 -5.34
C CYS A 103 4.56 6.12 -6.45
N GLN A 104 4.96 5.91 -7.72
CA GLN A 104 4.54 6.63 -8.94
C GLN A 104 4.84 8.13 -8.93
N GLN A 105 4.92 8.78 -7.78
CA GLN A 105 5.14 10.20 -7.63
C GLN A 105 6.29 10.49 -6.67
N ASP A 106 7.15 11.43 -7.06
CA ASP A 106 8.20 11.95 -6.20
C ASP A 106 7.67 13.15 -5.40
N THR A 107 7.05 12.87 -4.27
CA THR A 107 6.54 13.90 -3.36
C THR A 107 7.43 14.02 -2.12
N ALA A 108 7.48 15.22 -1.51
CA ALA A 108 8.18 15.42 -0.24
C ALA A 108 7.66 14.46 0.86
N HIS A 109 6.41 13.99 0.75
CA HIS A 109 5.84 12.99 1.63
C HIS A 109 6.54 11.64 1.46
N MET A 110 6.68 11.14 0.22
CA MET A 110 7.35 9.86 -0.06
C MET A 110 8.86 9.93 0.23
N GLN A 111 9.50 11.06 -0.02
CA GLN A 111 10.92 11.26 0.27
C GLN A 111 11.24 11.07 1.76
N ARG A 112 10.32 11.42 2.67
CA ARG A 112 10.48 11.16 4.12
C ARG A 112 10.51 9.67 4.46
N PHE A 113 9.98 8.81 3.60
CA PHE A 113 10.06 7.35 3.70
C PHE A 113 11.26 6.75 2.95
N GLY A 114 12.18 7.61 2.46
CA GLY A 114 13.36 7.17 1.75
C GLY A 114 13.13 6.87 0.26
N SER A 115 12.01 7.34 -0.32
CA SER A 115 11.81 7.20 -1.76
C SER A 115 12.85 7.99 -2.54
N ARG A 116 13.27 7.45 -3.67
CA ARG A 116 14.20 8.08 -4.60
C ARG A 116 13.74 7.89 -6.04
N ARG A 117 14.14 8.80 -6.90
CA ARG A 117 13.96 8.60 -8.34
C ARG A 117 14.95 7.55 -8.83
N ILE A 118 14.49 6.68 -9.70
CA ILE A 118 15.33 5.73 -10.42
C ILE A 118 15.21 5.96 -11.92
N ALA A 119 16.26 5.64 -12.68
CA ALA A 119 16.23 5.75 -14.13
C ALA A 119 15.23 4.75 -14.73
N ARG A 120 14.61 5.11 -15.86
CA ARG A 120 13.62 4.24 -16.52
C ARG A 120 14.20 2.88 -16.93
N GLY A 121 15.48 2.82 -17.32
CA GLY A 121 16.19 1.56 -17.60
C GLY A 121 16.26 0.68 -16.36
N GLU A 122 16.76 1.22 -15.24
CA GLU A 122 16.82 0.52 -13.95
C GLU A 122 15.44 0.01 -13.52
N PHE A 123 14.38 0.83 -13.65
CA PHE A 123 13.02 0.43 -13.34
C PHE A 123 12.56 -0.77 -14.17
N ARG A 124 12.79 -0.74 -15.50
CA ARG A 124 12.43 -1.84 -16.39
C ARG A 124 13.16 -3.14 -16.05
N ASP A 125 14.45 -3.04 -15.70
CA ASP A 125 15.26 -4.20 -15.34
C ASP A 125 14.77 -4.83 -14.04
N ILE A 126 14.43 -4.00 -13.03
CA ILE A 126 13.79 -4.47 -11.80
C ILE A 126 12.47 -5.19 -12.10
N LEU A 127 11.60 -4.61 -12.92
CA LEU A 127 10.33 -5.23 -13.30
C LEU A 127 10.55 -6.58 -14.00
N ALA A 128 11.43 -6.63 -15.01
CA ALA A 128 11.67 -7.84 -15.80
C ALA A 128 12.10 -9.03 -14.94
N ILE A 129 12.89 -8.78 -13.89
CA ILE A 129 13.38 -9.82 -12.99
C ILE A 129 12.33 -10.20 -11.94
N ASN A 130 11.65 -9.23 -11.37
CA ASN A 130 10.90 -9.43 -10.12
C ASN A 130 9.40 -9.70 -10.32
N THR A 131 8.80 -9.29 -11.44
CA THR A 131 7.37 -9.56 -11.70
C THR A 131 7.08 -11.01 -12.07
N VAL A 132 8.09 -11.76 -12.50
CA VAL A 132 7.97 -13.19 -12.84
C VAL A 132 8.20 -14.12 -11.65
N LEU A 133 8.68 -13.58 -10.52
CA LEU A 133 8.87 -14.36 -9.29
C LEU A 133 7.52 -14.67 -8.62
N PRO A 134 7.42 -15.75 -7.83
CA PRO A 134 6.20 -16.05 -7.09
C PRO A 134 5.90 -14.94 -6.07
N GLY A 135 4.63 -14.50 -6.03
CA GLY A 135 4.13 -13.58 -5.02
C GLY A 135 4.05 -14.22 -3.63
N VAL A 136 3.63 -13.43 -2.65
CA VAL A 136 3.29 -13.94 -1.31
C VAL A 136 1.85 -14.44 -1.32
N PRO A 137 1.56 -15.61 -0.68
CA PRO A 137 0.20 -16.14 -0.59
C PRO A 137 -0.78 -15.14 0.05
N THR A 138 -2.02 -15.18 -0.40
CA THR A 138 -3.12 -14.33 0.09
C THR A 138 -4.07 -15.12 0.99
N PRO A 139 -4.80 -14.48 1.91
CA PRO A 139 -4.73 -13.04 2.24
C PRO A 139 -3.43 -12.67 2.97
N TRP A 140 -3.02 -11.41 2.85
CA TRP A 140 -1.86 -10.91 3.57
C TRP A 140 -2.16 -10.73 5.05
N HIS A 141 -1.16 -11.04 5.87
CA HIS A 141 -1.19 -10.79 7.30
C HIS A 141 0.07 -10.01 7.70
N ILE A 142 -0.10 -8.87 8.34
CA ILE A 142 1.02 -8.13 8.91
C ILE A 142 1.34 -8.78 10.26
N GLN A 143 2.56 -9.31 10.38
CA GLN A 143 2.99 -10.11 11.52
C GLN A 143 3.56 -9.29 12.67
N ARG A 144 3.85 -7.99 12.46
CA ARG A 144 4.45 -7.12 13.47
C ARG A 144 3.43 -6.22 14.14
N GLY A 145 3.42 -6.24 15.47
CA GLY A 145 2.69 -5.29 16.31
C GLY A 145 3.44 -3.96 16.45
N ALA A 146 2.77 -2.95 17.01
CA ALA A 146 3.34 -1.62 17.29
C ALA A 146 4.50 -1.63 18.30
N ASP A 147 4.71 -2.74 19.02
CA ASP A 147 5.66 -2.88 20.12
C ASP A 147 7.03 -3.46 19.68
N ASP A 148 7.22 -3.72 18.41
CA ASP A 148 8.51 -4.22 17.90
C ASP A 148 9.53 -3.08 17.80
N GLU A 149 10.60 -3.14 18.58
CA GLU A 149 11.72 -2.16 18.62
C GLU A 149 12.48 -2.00 17.28
N ALA A 150 12.06 -2.69 16.23
CA ALA A 150 12.70 -2.69 14.91
C ALA A 150 12.38 -1.47 14.02
N TRP A 151 11.79 -0.39 14.56
CA TRP A 151 11.54 0.88 13.84
C TRP A 151 12.81 1.70 13.57
N ALA A 152 13.99 1.27 14.07
CA ALA A 152 15.25 1.85 13.66
C ALA A 152 15.52 1.52 12.18
N ILE A 153 14.98 2.34 11.29
CA ILE A 153 15.40 2.42 9.89
C ILE A 153 16.87 2.85 9.94
N ARG A 154 17.80 1.93 9.76
CA ARG A 154 19.21 2.21 9.50
C ARG A 154 19.41 2.41 8.02
#